data_00447bc1db335360d2f2d6c4dae61413
#
_entry.id   00447bc1db335360d2f2d6c4dae61413
#
_cell.length_a   1.000
_cell.length_b   1.000
_cell.length_c   1.000
_cell.angle_alpha   90.00
_cell.angle_beta   90.00
_cell.angle_gamma   90.00
#
_symmetry.space_group_name_H-M   'P 1'
#
loop_
_entity.id
_entity.type
_entity.pdbx_description
1 polymer ?
#
loop_
_entity_poly.entity_id
_entity_poly.type
_entity_poly.pdbx_seq_one_letter_code
_entity_poly.pdbx_strand_id
1 'polypeptide(L)'
;MAIRFQKYKFLLLLLFVVCGCNQSSETFSNKEMNIEKKIDSVLGLMTLEEKIGQMSQVRHFSDISENDVATKFIGSIIHTQGEIPGETAKDWQQKFSRLQKKALSTRLAIPLLFGVDAIHGQNTFNGATIFPHNIGLGATGNPTLVEEVAAITALETQATGFNWVFSPCIAIPFNEKWGRVYEAFSESTTLTSLLTKASVRGYQGALSDSKTVMATAKHFVGDGATDYGIEGGETSLSDQEINKRLLPPYRVAVREKVGAVMASFNTMKGKAMHANKAYITDSLKHKMKFDGIVVSDWKAYSKFGKNNIINAGIDMVMAVDGDLAFFQNGLKKAVETNVVSTTRIDDAVKRILRQKFRLGLFKNPF
;
A
#
# COMPACT_ATOMS: atom_id res chain seq x y z
N MET A 1 -10.31 49.86 36.09
CA MET A 1 -9.33 48.82 36.47
C MET A 1 -9.71 47.42 35.98
N ALA A 2 -10.77 47.25 35.19
CA ALA A 2 -11.29 45.94 34.74
C ALA A 2 -10.82 45.52 33.30
N ILE A 3 -10.22 46.40 32.50
CA ILE A 3 -9.86 46.15 31.10
C ILE A 3 -8.44 45.53 30.93
N ARG A 4 -7.57 45.63 31.95
CA ARG A 4 -6.18 45.08 31.87
C ARG A 4 -6.09 43.55 32.07
N PHE A 5 -7.04 42.90 32.73
CA PHE A 5 -6.99 41.47 33.02
C PHE A 5 -7.46 40.60 31.84
N GLN A 6 -8.25 41.13 30.91
CA GLN A 6 -8.77 40.38 29.78
C GLN A 6 -7.74 40.15 28.64
N LYS A 7 -6.80 41.08 28.48
CA LYS A 7 -5.72 40.94 27.46
C LYS A 7 -4.71 39.83 27.82
N TYR A 8 -4.45 39.61 29.10
CA TYR A 8 -3.49 38.58 29.53
C TYR A 8 -4.05 37.17 29.47
N LYS A 9 -5.40 36.97 29.62
CA LYS A 9 -6.03 35.66 29.44
C LYS A 9 -6.00 35.20 27.99
N PHE A 10 -6.15 36.09 27.02
CA PHE A 10 -6.06 35.78 25.62
C PHE A 10 -4.65 35.45 25.13
N LEU A 11 -3.64 36.11 25.69
CA LEU A 11 -2.22 35.86 25.39
C LEU A 11 -1.75 34.52 25.95
N LEU A 12 -2.21 34.12 27.15
CA LEU A 12 -1.93 32.82 27.74
C LEU A 12 -2.61 31.68 26.99
N LEU A 13 -3.83 31.88 26.42
CA LEU A 13 -4.51 30.86 25.60
C LEU A 13 -3.81 30.64 24.25
N LEU A 14 -3.28 31.70 23.63
CA LEU A 14 -2.49 31.58 22.39
C LEU A 14 -1.13 30.88 22.61
N LEU A 15 -0.47 31.10 23.75
CA LEU A 15 0.78 30.40 24.11
C LEU A 15 0.57 28.90 24.35
N PHE A 16 -0.56 28.49 24.95
CA PHE A 16 -0.88 27.07 25.13
C PHE A 16 -1.21 26.35 23.81
N VAL A 17 -1.86 27.01 22.86
CA VAL A 17 -2.16 26.41 21.53
C VAL A 17 -0.88 26.25 20.70
N VAL A 18 0.07 27.18 20.77
CA VAL A 18 1.35 27.07 20.05
C VAL A 18 2.26 26.02 20.69
N CYS A 19 2.28 25.85 22.02
CA CYS A 19 3.03 24.77 22.68
C CYS A 19 2.45 23.38 22.41
N GLY A 20 1.12 23.23 22.32
CA GLY A 20 0.48 21.94 22.02
C GLY A 20 0.79 21.43 20.62
N CYS A 21 0.85 22.30 19.61
CA CYS A 21 1.21 21.94 18.24
C CYS A 21 2.71 21.57 18.11
N ASN A 22 3.60 22.22 18.83
CA ASN A 22 5.03 21.88 18.78
C ASN A 22 5.33 20.54 19.47
N GLN A 23 4.70 20.23 20.59
CA GLN A 23 4.93 18.96 21.29
C GLN A 23 4.49 17.75 20.45
N SER A 24 3.38 17.84 19.73
CA SER A 24 2.92 16.74 18.85
C SER A 24 3.85 16.53 17.66
N SER A 25 4.38 17.59 17.07
CA SER A 25 5.29 17.49 15.91
C SER A 25 6.68 16.97 16.31
N GLU A 26 7.22 17.36 17.46
CA GLU A 26 8.48 16.83 18.00
C GLU A 26 8.37 15.34 18.38
N THR A 27 7.26 14.95 19.00
CA THR A 27 7.00 13.54 19.37
C THR A 27 6.88 12.65 18.13
N PHE A 28 6.20 13.11 17.07
CA PHE A 28 6.09 12.39 15.81
C PHE A 28 7.46 12.26 15.11
N SER A 29 8.24 13.32 15.03
CA SER A 29 9.59 13.32 14.46
C SER A 29 10.51 12.34 15.20
N ASN A 30 10.46 12.31 16.53
CA ASN A 30 11.24 11.39 17.36
C ASN A 30 10.82 9.91 17.15
N LYS A 31 9.53 9.64 16.98
CA LYS A 31 9.00 8.29 16.67
C LYS A 31 9.51 7.79 15.31
N GLU A 32 9.44 8.63 14.27
CA GLU A 32 9.93 8.28 12.94
C GLU A 32 11.45 8.08 12.91
N MET A 33 12.24 8.93 13.56
CA MET A 33 13.71 8.73 13.70
C MET A 33 14.06 7.43 14.42
N ASN A 34 13.28 7.02 15.42
CA ASN A 34 13.47 5.74 16.10
C ASN A 34 13.15 4.55 15.17
N ILE A 35 12.11 4.68 14.32
CA ILE A 35 11.77 3.67 13.32
C ILE A 35 12.92 3.53 12.32
N GLU A 36 13.45 4.60 11.76
CA GLU A 36 14.56 4.53 10.78
C GLU A 36 15.82 3.87 11.38
N LYS A 37 16.20 4.18 12.62
CA LYS A 37 17.31 3.49 13.31
C LYS A 37 17.07 1.99 13.45
N LYS A 38 15.84 1.57 13.77
CA LYS A 38 15.47 0.14 13.86
C LYS A 38 15.53 -0.53 12.51
N ILE A 39 15.06 0.13 11.46
CA ILE A 39 15.14 -0.36 10.08
C ILE A 39 16.58 -0.59 9.67
N ASP A 40 17.46 0.39 9.88
CA ASP A 40 18.88 0.28 9.53
C ASP A 40 19.55 -0.88 10.29
N SER A 41 19.20 -1.06 11.56
CA SER A 41 19.71 -2.19 12.36
C SER A 41 19.27 -3.55 11.80
N VAL A 42 17.98 -3.72 11.49
CA VAL A 42 17.46 -4.98 10.92
C VAL A 42 18.06 -5.23 9.54
N LEU A 43 18.05 -4.20 8.67
CA LEU A 43 18.55 -4.29 7.31
C LEU A 43 20.05 -4.69 7.25
N GLY A 44 20.86 -4.15 8.17
CA GLY A 44 22.28 -4.47 8.27
C GLY A 44 22.58 -5.93 8.66
N LEU A 45 21.62 -6.60 9.27
CA LEU A 45 21.71 -8.02 9.64
C LEU A 45 21.21 -8.97 8.54
N MET A 46 20.47 -8.47 7.54
CA MET A 46 19.82 -9.31 6.53
C MET A 46 20.79 -9.79 5.45
N THR A 47 20.68 -11.07 5.11
CA THR A 47 21.30 -11.63 3.90
C THR A 47 20.54 -11.17 2.64
N LEU A 48 21.12 -11.39 1.46
CA LEU A 48 20.45 -11.09 0.19
C LEU A 48 19.17 -11.89 0.03
N GLU A 49 19.19 -13.17 0.38
CA GLU A 49 18.02 -14.05 0.31
C GLU A 49 16.89 -13.56 1.21
N GLU A 50 17.20 -13.16 2.44
CA GLU A 50 16.22 -12.59 3.38
C GLU A 50 15.64 -11.27 2.82
N LYS A 51 16.44 -10.42 2.21
CA LYS A 51 15.99 -9.18 1.56
C LYS A 51 15.04 -9.48 0.39
N ILE A 52 15.39 -10.40 -0.50
CA ILE A 52 14.56 -10.80 -1.63
C ILE A 52 13.28 -11.48 -1.16
N GLY A 53 13.35 -12.28 -0.10
CA GLY A 53 12.18 -12.89 0.55
C GLY A 53 11.19 -11.84 1.03
N GLN A 54 11.67 -10.76 1.68
CA GLN A 54 10.79 -9.66 2.10
C GLN A 54 10.14 -8.92 0.93
N MET A 55 10.75 -8.89 -0.25
CA MET A 55 10.17 -8.32 -1.47
C MET A 55 9.13 -9.25 -2.14
N SER A 56 8.92 -10.45 -1.64
CA SER A 56 8.01 -11.46 -2.19
C SER A 56 6.64 -11.38 -1.52
N GLN A 57 5.57 -11.18 -2.31
CA GLN A 57 4.18 -11.37 -1.92
C GLN A 57 3.59 -12.55 -2.70
N VAL A 58 2.96 -13.49 -1.99
CA VAL A 58 2.48 -14.77 -2.56
C VAL A 58 1.10 -15.13 -2.05
N ARG A 59 0.37 -16.01 -2.77
CA ARG A 59 -0.83 -16.66 -2.24
C ARG A 59 -0.43 -17.85 -1.39
N HIS A 60 -1.07 -18.01 -0.26
CA HIS A 60 -0.70 -19.12 0.63
C HIS A 60 -1.21 -20.48 0.14
N PHE A 61 -2.47 -20.57 -0.28
CA PHE A 61 -3.08 -21.89 -0.53
C PHE A 61 -2.59 -22.59 -1.79
N SER A 62 -2.22 -21.81 -2.83
CA SER A 62 -1.88 -22.33 -4.14
C SER A 62 -0.40 -22.23 -4.51
N ASP A 63 0.34 -21.31 -3.89
CA ASP A 63 1.70 -21.02 -4.31
C ASP A 63 2.77 -21.58 -3.37
N ILE A 64 2.47 -21.68 -2.07
CA ILE A 64 3.45 -22.08 -1.03
C ILE A 64 2.84 -22.94 0.07
N SER A 65 3.69 -23.74 0.74
CA SER A 65 3.40 -24.38 2.01
C SER A 65 3.62 -23.46 3.20
N GLU A 66 3.11 -23.81 4.38
CA GLU A 66 3.42 -23.04 5.61
C GLU A 66 4.92 -23.00 5.93
N ASN A 67 5.69 -24.02 5.59
CA ASN A 67 7.14 -24.04 5.80
C ASN A 67 7.88 -23.09 4.86
N ASP A 68 7.38 -22.86 3.65
CA ASP A 68 7.98 -21.94 2.70
C ASP A 68 8.02 -20.49 3.24
N VAL A 69 7.10 -20.12 4.12
CA VAL A 69 7.10 -18.82 4.78
C VAL A 69 8.44 -18.55 5.47
N ALA A 70 8.95 -19.53 6.20
CA ALA A 70 10.23 -19.41 6.89
C ALA A 70 11.44 -19.67 5.97
N THR A 71 11.37 -20.70 5.13
CA THR A 71 12.53 -21.13 4.32
C THR A 71 12.80 -20.20 3.13
N LYS A 72 11.78 -19.47 2.67
CA LYS A 72 11.88 -18.49 1.57
C LYS A 72 11.73 -17.04 2.07
N PHE A 73 11.72 -16.82 3.39
CA PHE A 73 11.68 -15.52 4.05
C PHE A 73 10.57 -14.59 3.57
N ILE A 74 9.37 -15.13 3.28
CA ILE A 74 8.26 -14.41 2.65
C ILE A 74 7.92 -13.13 3.41
N GLY A 75 7.77 -12.03 2.68
CA GLY A 75 7.46 -10.71 3.25
C GLY A 75 5.99 -10.42 3.41
N SER A 76 5.15 -10.99 2.52
CA SER A 76 3.72 -10.74 2.50
C SER A 76 2.93 -11.93 1.92
N ILE A 77 1.74 -12.13 2.46
CA ILE A 77 0.73 -13.06 1.93
C ILE A 77 -0.42 -12.23 1.37
N ILE A 78 -0.88 -12.55 0.16
CA ILE A 78 -2.09 -12.00 -0.44
C ILE A 78 -3.20 -13.06 -0.41
N HIS A 79 -4.41 -12.62 -0.10
CA HIS A 79 -5.61 -13.41 -0.30
C HIS A 79 -6.29 -13.03 -1.61
N THR A 80 -6.78 -14.04 -2.32
CA THR A 80 -7.60 -13.89 -3.51
C THR A 80 -8.88 -14.68 -3.37
N GLN A 81 -9.89 -14.33 -4.18
CA GLN A 81 -11.18 -15.00 -4.18
C GLN A 81 -11.05 -16.54 -4.34
N GLY A 82 -11.85 -17.28 -3.58
CA GLY A 82 -11.88 -18.74 -3.63
C GLY A 82 -10.97 -19.45 -2.61
N GLU A 83 -10.07 -18.74 -1.95
CA GLU A 83 -9.16 -19.31 -0.95
C GLU A 83 -9.63 -19.01 0.48
N ILE A 84 -10.79 -19.54 0.88
CA ILE A 84 -11.41 -19.25 2.19
C ILE A 84 -11.03 -20.35 3.19
N PRO A 85 -10.39 -20.03 4.32
CA PRO A 85 -10.01 -21.02 5.35
C PRO A 85 -11.19 -21.51 6.17
N GLY A 86 -12.33 -20.82 6.11
CA GLY A 86 -13.56 -21.06 6.85
C GLY A 86 -14.50 -19.86 6.68
N GLU A 87 -15.64 -19.88 7.37
CA GLU A 87 -16.71 -18.90 7.19
C GLU A 87 -16.63 -17.73 8.16
N THR A 88 -15.78 -17.80 9.18
CA THR A 88 -15.72 -16.81 10.27
C THR A 88 -14.39 -16.04 10.30
N ALA A 89 -14.42 -14.85 10.89
CA ALA A 89 -13.19 -14.09 11.17
C ALA A 89 -12.19 -14.88 12.01
N LYS A 90 -12.66 -15.75 12.91
CA LYS A 90 -11.80 -16.60 13.75
C LYS A 90 -11.02 -17.63 12.93
N ASP A 91 -11.59 -18.17 11.86
CA ASP A 91 -10.90 -19.13 10.98
C ASP A 91 -9.74 -18.43 10.28
N TRP A 92 -9.95 -17.19 9.83
CA TRP A 92 -8.90 -16.33 9.26
C TRP A 92 -7.79 -16.02 10.27
N GLN A 93 -8.14 -15.59 11.49
CA GLN A 93 -7.17 -15.31 12.55
C GLN A 93 -6.31 -16.53 12.88
N GLN A 94 -6.92 -17.71 13.00
CA GLN A 94 -6.20 -18.95 13.26
C GLN A 94 -5.21 -19.27 12.14
N LYS A 95 -5.62 -19.11 10.89
CA LYS A 95 -4.78 -19.32 9.74
C LYS A 95 -3.58 -18.37 9.75
N PHE A 96 -3.82 -17.07 9.88
CA PHE A 96 -2.75 -16.09 9.91
C PHE A 96 -1.83 -16.22 11.12
N SER A 97 -2.36 -16.61 12.28
CA SER A 97 -1.53 -16.90 13.44
C SER A 97 -0.51 -18.02 13.17
N ARG A 98 -0.91 -19.08 12.44
CA ARG A 98 0.04 -20.16 12.08
C ARG A 98 1.14 -19.64 11.14
N LEU A 99 0.77 -18.88 10.08
CA LEU A 99 1.73 -18.32 9.13
C LEU A 99 2.67 -17.31 9.80
N GLN A 100 2.12 -16.45 10.65
CA GLN A 100 2.90 -15.46 11.39
C GLN A 100 3.91 -16.14 12.34
N LYS A 101 3.51 -17.21 13.05
CA LYS A 101 4.43 -18.01 13.87
C LYS A 101 5.59 -18.59 13.04
N LYS A 102 5.32 -19.02 11.79
CA LYS A 102 6.39 -19.47 10.87
C LYS A 102 7.34 -18.35 10.51
N ALA A 103 6.84 -17.15 10.17
CA ALA A 103 7.69 -16.01 9.90
C ALA A 103 8.54 -15.61 11.12
N LEU A 104 7.93 -15.57 12.29
CA LEU A 104 8.61 -15.22 13.55
C LEU A 104 9.61 -16.29 14.03
N SER A 105 9.56 -17.52 13.53
CA SER A 105 10.55 -18.56 13.83
C SER A 105 11.86 -18.40 13.05
N THR A 106 11.94 -17.44 12.12
CA THR A 106 13.17 -17.14 11.40
C THR A 106 14.17 -16.36 12.27
N ARG A 107 15.43 -16.35 11.88
CA ARG A 107 16.53 -15.71 12.63
C ARG A 107 16.26 -14.25 13.01
N LEU A 108 15.62 -13.49 12.13
CA LEU A 108 15.32 -12.06 12.33
C LEU A 108 13.88 -11.81 12.80
N ALA A 109 13.05 -12.85 12.87
CA ALA A 109 11.67 -12.77 13.33
C ALA A 109 10.86 -11.63 12.70
N ILE A 110 11.04 -11.39 11.38
CA ILE A 110 10.36 -10.30 10.66
C ILE A 110 8.90 -10.72 10.40
N PRO A 111 7.90 -9.97 10.90
CA PRO A 111 6.50 -10.34 10.74
C PRO A 111 6.01 -10.20 9.29
N LEU A 112 4.96 -10.96 8.92
CA LEU A 112 4.28 -10.89 7.64
C LEU A 112 3.36 -9.66 7.52
N LEU A 113 3.19 -9.18 6.28
CA LEU A 113 2.03 -8.40 5.86
C LEU A 113 0.97 -9.36 5.29
N PHE A 114 -0.30 -9.13 5.62
CA PHE A 114 -1.44 -9.87 5.09
C PHE A 114 -2.34 -8.92 4.30
N GLY A 115 -2.40 -9.10 2.97
CA GLY A 115 -3.10 -8.23 2.05
C GLY A 115 -4.38 -8.86 1.50
N VAL A 116 -5.40 -8.02 1.25
CA VAL A 116 -6.69 -8.41 0.66
C VAL A 116 -7.29 -7.30 -0.20
N ASP A 117 -8.08 -7.70 -1.21
CA ASP A 117 -8.92 -6.79 -1.99
C ASP A 117 -10.26 -6.57 -1.27
N ALA A 118 -10.29 -5.64 -0.32
CA ALA A 118 -11.50 -5.19 0.35
C ALA A 118 -11.98 -3.87 -0.28
N ILE A 119 -12.40 -3.91 -1.55
CA ILE A 119 -12.68 -2.72 -2.37
C ILE A 119 -13.99 -2.04 -1.96
N HIS A 120 -14.99 -2.83 -1.54
CA HIS A 120 -16.31 -2.35 -1.13
C HIS A 120 -16.82 -3.06 0.13
N GLY A 121 -15.96 -3.24 1.11
CA GLY A 121 -16.15 -4.01 2.34
C GLY A 121 -15.26 -5.25 2.35
N GLN A 122 -15.12 -5.87 3.52
CA GLN A 122 -14.36 -7.11 3.70
C GLN A 122 -15.24 -8.32 3.35
N ASN A 123 -15.25 -8.74 2.10
CA ASN A 123 -16.17 -9.74 1.54
C ASN A 123 -15.67 -11.20 1.65
N THR A 124 -14.66 -11.47 2.48
CA THR A 124 -14.05 -12.80 2.56
C THR A 124 -14.56 -13.65 3.73
N PHE A 125 -15.51 -13.16 4.51
CA PHE A 125 -16.14 -13.93 5.57
C PHE A 125 -17.63 -13.60 5.74
N ASN A 126 -18.42 -14.52 6.25
CA ASN A 126 -19.85 -14.33 6.45
C ASN A 126 -20.14 -13.31 7.55
N GLY A 127 -21.09 -12.40 7.29
CA GLY A 127 -21.51 -11.36 8.22
C GLY A 127 -20.74 -10.03 8.08
N ALA A 128 -19.76 -9.96 7.18
CA ALA A 128 -19.11 -8.69 6.85
C ALA A 128 -20.06 -7.73 6.12
N THR A 129 -19.84 -6.45 6.32
CA THR A 129 -20.61 -5.40 5.65
C THR A 129 -20.19 -5.25 4.21
N ILE A 130 -21.12 -5.37 3.27
CA ILE A 130 -20.90 -5.12 1.85
C ILE A 130 -21.44 -3.74 1.50
N PHE A 131 -20.56 -2.88 1.04
CA PHE A 131 -20.89 -1.52 0.61
C PHE A 131 -21.09 -1.43 -0.90
N PRO A 132 -21.72 -0.37 -1.42
CA PRO A 132 -21.69 -0.05 -2.83
C PRO A 132 -20.24 0.10 -3.34
N HIS A 133 -20.00 -0.25 -4.61
CA HIS A 133 -18.73 0.05 -5.25
C HIS A 133 -18.45 1.56 -5.29
N ASN A 134 -17.18 1.94 -5.49
CA ASN A 134 -16.74 3.33 -5.43
C ASN A 134 -17.51 4.27 -6.38
N ILE A 135 -18.01 3.81 -7.52
CA ILE A 135 -18.86 4.62 -8.39
C ILE A 135 -20.14 5.09 -7.67
N GLY A 136 -20.74 4.22 -6.86
CA GLY A 136 -21.90 4.55 -6.03
C GLY A 136 -21.52 5.50 -4.89
N LEU A 137 -20.41 5.25 -4.22
CA LEU A 137 -19.88 6.15 -3.17
C LEU A 137 -19.50 7.51 -3.75
N GLY A 138 -18.90 7.55 -4.94
CA GLY A 138 -18.59 8.76 -5.68
C GLY A 138 -19.80 9.61 -6.01
N ALA A 139 -20.90 8.95 -6.43
CA ALA A 139 -22.16 9.62 -6.73
C ALA A 139 -22.78 10.35 -5.52
N THR A 140 -22.44 9.94 -4.29
CA THR A 140 -22.90 10.64 -3.07
C THR A 140 -22.24 12.00 -2.90
N GLY A 141 -21.07 12.23 -3.45
CA GLY A 141 -20.26 13.43 -3.23
C GLY A 141 -19.90 13.68 -1.75
N ASN A 142 -20.06 12.69 -0.89
CA ASN A 142 -19.97 12.85 0.56
C ASN A 142 -18.68 12.22 1.13
N PRO A 143 -17.62 13.03 1.42
CA PRO A 143 -16.36 12.51 1.94
C PRO A 143 -16.48 11.92 3.36
N THR A 144 -17.40 12.42 4.20
CA THR A 144 -17.61 11.87 5.55
C THR A 144 -18.13 10.45 5.47
N LEU A 145 -19.10 10.19 4.60
CA LEU A 145 -19.61 8.84 4.36
C LEU A 145 -18.52 7.90 3.84
N VAL A 146 -17.69 8.35 2.90
CA VAL A 146 -16.59 7.55 2.36
C VAL A 146 -15.53 7.23 3.42
N GLU A 147 -15.24 8.17 4.32
CA GLU A 147 -14.33 7.94 5.46
C GLU A 147 -14.90 6.90 6.43
N GLU A 148 -16.21 6.98 6.75
CA GLU A 148 -16.89 5.99 7.60
C GLU A 148 -16.92 4.59 6.98
N VAL A 149 -17.25 4.47 5.69
CA VAL A 149 -17.23 3.21 4.94
C VAL A 149 -15.82 2.58 4.97
N ALA A 150 -14.79 3.37 4.74
CA ALA A 150 -13.40 2.91 4.78
C ALA A 150 -13.00 2.48 6.21
N ALA A 151 -13.45 3.20 7.26
CA ALA A 151 -13.16 2.86 8.65
C ALA A 151 -13.85 1.55 9.08
N ILE A 152 -15.10 1.33 8.69
CA ILE A 152 -15.81 0.07 8.96
C ILE A 152 -15.13 -1.09 8.21
N THR A 153 -14.78 -0.90 6.93
CA THR A 153 -14.05 -1.90 6.15
C THR A 153 -12.70 -2.23 6.81
N ALA A 154 -11.97 -1.23 7.31
CA ALA A 154 -10.69 -1.43 8.01
C ALA A 154 -10.87 -2.25 9.30
N LEU A 155 -11.88 -1.92 10.10
CA LEU A 155 -12.21 -2.65 11.34
C LEU A 155 -12.50 -4.12 11.06
N GLU A 156 -13.36 -4.41 10.09
CA GLU A 156 -13.73 -5.78 9.73
C GLU A 156 -12.55 -6.54 9.09
N THR A 157 -11.73 -5.86 8.29
CA THR A 157 -10.50 -6.41 7.71
C THR A 157 -9.51 -6.80 8.80
N GLN A 158 -9.27 -5.90 9.74
CA GLN A 158 -8.36 -6.15 10.85
C GLN A 158 -8.88 -7.27 11.77
N ALA A 159 -10.21 -7.35 11.96
CA ALA A 159 -10.82 -8.43 12.74
C ALA A 159 -10.59 -9.83 12.14
N THR A 160 -10.31 -9.96 10.86
CA THR A 160 -9.90 -11.21 10.21
C THR A 160 -8.38 -11.46 10.26
N GLY A 161 -7.59 -10.50 10.75
CA GLY A 161 -6.14 -10.59 10.85
C GLY A 161 -5.39 -10.02 9.63
N PHE A 162 -6.09 -9.53 8.61
CA PHE A 162 -5.46 -8.75 7.55
C PHE A 162 -5.03 -7.38 8.09
N ASN A 163 -3.86 -6.92 7.67
CA ASN A 163 -3.30 -5.62 8.06
C ASN A 163 -3.02 -4.70 6.87
N TRP A 164 -3.42 -5.11 5.66
CA TRP A 164 -3.21 -4.39 4.42
C TRP A 164 -4.39 -4.57 3.46
N VAL A 165 -4.96 -3.47 2.92
CA VAL A 165 -6.00 -3.48 1.89
C VAL A 165 -5.47 -2.91 0.58
N PHE A 166 -5.87 -3.52 -0.56
CA PHE A 166 -5.58 -2.99 -1.88
C PHE A 166 -6.70 -2.03 -2.33
N SER A 167 -6.94 -1.04 -1.49
CA SER A 167 -7.95 0.02 -1.62
C SER A 167 -7.38 1.35 -1.06
N PRO A 168 -7.84 2.51 -1.60
CA PRO A 168 -8.85 2.70 -2.63
C PRO A 168 -8.33 2.62 -4.06
N CYS A 169 -9.22 2.27 -5.02
CA CYS A 169 -8.99 2.56 -6.43
C CYS A 169 -9.28 4.04 -6.68
N ILE A 170 -8.25 4.78 -7.10
CA ILE A 170 -8.29 6.23 -7.34
C ILE A 170 -7.99 6.58 -8.79
N ALA A 171 -8.12 5.60 -9.68
CA ALA A 171 -8.06 5.79 -11.12
C ALA A 171 -9.13 6.78 -11.58
N ILE A 172 -8.82 7.57 -12.61
CA ILE A 172 -9.78 8.46 -13.27
C ILE A 172 -10.25 7.78 -14.54
N PRO A 173 -11.50 7.33 -14.64
CA PRO A 173 -12.02 6.73 -15.86
C PRO A 173 -12.25 7.81 -16.92
N PHE A 174 -11.66 7.60 -18.10
CA PHE A 174 -11.80 8.46 -19.27
C PHE A 174 -12.76 7.89 -20.31
N ASN A 175 -13.03 6.59 -20.19
CA ASN A 175 -13.85 5.88 -21.16
C ASN A 175 -14.74 4.89 -20.40
N GLU A 176 -16.04 4.97 -20.64
CA GLU A 176 -17.05 4.10 -20.02
C GLU A 176 -16.93 2.62 -20.42
N LYS A 177 -16.18 2.33 -21.49
CA LYS A 177 -15.87 0.95 -21.92
C LYS A 177 -14.80 0.28 -21.06
N TRP A 178 -14.07 1.05 -20.24
CA TRP A 178 -13.11 0.45 -19.31
C TRP A 178 -13.83 -0.44 -18.30
N GLY A 179 -13.48 -1.73 -18.26
CA GLY A 179 -14.19 -2.74 -17.48
C GLY A 179 -14.20 -2.54 -15.97
N ARG A 180 -13.36 -1.60 -15.44
CA ARG A 180 -13.20 -1.32 -14.01
C ARG A 180 -13.73 0.07 -13.59
N VAL A 181 -14.56 0.70 -14.43
CA VAL A 181 -15.16 2.02 -14.12
C VAL A 181 -15.85 2.00 -12.76
N TYR A 182 -16.52 0.90 -12.40
CA TYR A 182 -17.24 0.76 -11.13
C TYR A 182 -16.33 0.80 -9.88
N GLU A 183 -15.03 0.49 -10.03
CA GLU A 183 -14.05 0.59 -8.94
C GLU A 183 -13.60 2.05 -8.69
N ALA A 184 -13.77 2.95 -9.66
CA ALA A 184 -13.38 4.34 -9.56
C ALA A 184 -14.47 5.20 -8.90
N PHE A 185 -14.06 6.26 -8.17
CA PHE A 185 -15.02 7.17 -7.55
C PHE A 185 -15.72 8.07 -8.56
N SER A 186 -15.00 8.63 -9.54
CA SER A 186 -15.54 9.60 -10.49
C SER A 186 -14.54 9.88 -11.62
N GLU A 187 -15.04 10.38 -12.75
CA GLU A 187 -14.25 11.00 -13.82
C GLU A 187 -13.69 12.38 -13.40
N SER A 188 -14.27 13.00 -12.36
CA SER A 188 -13.80 14.26 -11.81
C SER A 188 -12.55 14.09 -10.96
N THR A 189 -11.43 14.63 -11.42
CA THR A 189 -10.17 14.66 -10.67
C THR A 189 -10.32 15.31 -9.28
N THR A 190 -11.13 16.37 -9.18
CA THR A 190 -11.36 17.10 -7.93
C THR A 190 -12.14 16.23 -6.94
N LEU A 191 -13.23 15.62 -7.38
CA LEU A 191 -14.04 14.75 -6.52
C LEU A 191 -13.26 13.51 -6.10
N THR A 192 -12.60 12.83 -7.05
CA THR A 192 -11.75 11.67 -6.73
C THR A 192 -10.64 12.04 -5.74
N SER A 193 -10.02 13.21 -5.86
CA SER A 193 -9.00 13.68 -4.90
C SER A 193 -9.59 13.89 -3.50
N LEU A 194 -10.78 14.46 -3.40
CA LEU A 194 -11.48 14.67 -2.13
C LEU A 194 -11.80 13.32 -1.46
N LEU A 195 -12.37 12.39 -2.22
CA LEU A 195 -12.76 11.07 -1.71
C LEU A 195 -11.54 10.17 -1.44
N THR A 196 -10.43 10.34 -2.17
CA THR A 196 -9.13 9.71 -1.86
C THR A 196 -8.67 10.08 -0.46
N LYS A 197 -8.73 11.37 -0.11
CA LYS A 197 -8.36 11.83 1.23
C LYS A 197 -9.18 11.15 2.32
N ALA A 198 -10.50 11.16 2.16
CA ALA A 198 -11.43 10.53 3.08
C ALA A 198 -11.16 9.02 3.23
N SER A 199 -11.03 8.33 2.10
CA SER A 199 -10.81 6.88 2.08
C SER A 199 -9.49 6.47 2.76
N VAL A 200 -8.37 7.16 2.45
CA VAL A 200 -7.08 6.86 3.10
C VAL A 200 -7.15 7.09 4.60
N ARG A 201 -7.81 8.15 5.06
CA ARG A 201 -8.01 8.42 6.49
C ARG A 201 -8.85 7.36 7.18
N GLY A 202 -9.95 6.95 6.55
CA GLY A 202 -10.81 5.90 7.09
C GLY A 202 -10.06 4.56 7.23
N TYR A 203 -9.33 4.13 6.21
CA TYR A 203 -8.56 2.88 6.30
C TYR A 203 -7.41 2.96 7.32
N GLN A 204 -6.64 4.03 7.31
CA GLN A 204 -5.38 4.09 8.03
C GLN A 204 -5.47 4.71 9.42
N GLY A 205 -6.32 5.69 9.64
CA GLY A 205 -6.40 6.41 10.91
C GLY A 205 -5.01 6.62 11.54
N ALA A 206 -4.82 6.14 12.76
CA ALA A 206 -3.50 5.94 13.36
C ALA A 206 -3.05 4.50 13.07
N LEU A 207 -2.14 4.27 12.12
CA LEU A 207 -1.72 2.95 11.61
C LEU A 207 -1.36 1.89 12.66
N SER A 208 -1.04 2.27 13.87
CA SER A 208 -0.78 1.33 14.98
C SER A 208 -2.01 1.01 15.83
N ASP A 209 -3.18 1.50 15.45
CA ASP A 209 -4.44 1.18 16.10
C ASP A 209 -4.95 -0.19 15.62
N SER A 210 -5.53 -0.97 16.53
CA SER A 210 -6.15 -2.27 16.25
C SER A 210 -7.42 -2.20 15.39
N LYS A 211 -7.83 -1.01 14.96
CA LYS A 211 -9.01 -0.77 14.12
C LYS A 211 -8.66 -0.30 12.72
N THR A 212 -7.37 -0.26 12.38
CA THR A 212 -6.89 0.34 11.13
C THR A 212 -6.01 -0.62 10.36
N VAL A 213 -5.91 -0.41 9.05
CA VAL A 213 -5.10 -1.21 8.14
C VAL A 213 -4.32 -0.30 7.18
N MET A 214 -3.24 -0.79 6.62
CA MET A 214 -2.50 -0.08 5.58
C MET A 214 -3.32 -0.02 4.29
N ALA A 215 -3.51 1.17 3.73
CA ALA A 215 -4.20 1.38 2.46
C ALA A 215 -3.24 1.33 1.27
N THR A 216 -3.81 1.07 0.07
CA THR A 216 -3.10 1.11 -1.21
C THR A 216 -3.83 2.00 -2.19
N ALA A 217 -3.18 3.06 -2.66
CA ALA A 217 -3.69 3.84 -3.78
C ALA A 217 -3.40 3.11 -5.10
N LYS A 218 -4.45 2.80 -5.89
CA LYS A 218 -4.31 2.01 -7.11
C LYS A 218 -5.18 2.51 -8.27
N HIS A 219 -4.81 2.24 -9.53
CA HIS A 219 -3.54 1.71 -9.99
C HIS A 219 -2.69 2.84 -10.57
N PHE A 220 -1.46 2.95 -10.16
CA PHE A 220 -0.55 4.04 -10.54
C PHE A 220 0.13 3.70 -11.87
N VAL A 221 -0.08 4.45 -12.93
CA VAL A 221 -1.04 5.51 -13.22
C VAL A 221 -1.50 5.38 -14.67
N GLY A 222 -2.80 5.55 -14.89
CA GLY A 222 -3.34 5.69 -16.23
C GLY A 222 -4.23 4.56 -16.71
N ASP A 223 -4.49 3.53 -15.90
CA ASP A 223 -5.33 2.39 -16.25
C ASP A 223 -6.78 2.77 -16.66
N GLY A 224 -7.38 3.74 -15.96
CA GLY A 224 -8.70 4.28 -16.31
C GLY A 224 -8.71 5.19 -17.55
N ALA A 225 -7.53 5.51 -18.09
CA ALA A 225 -7.36 6.45 -19.21
C ALA A 225 -6.71 5.81 -20.43
N THR A 226 -6.80 4.47 -20.54
CA THR A 226 -6.30 3.74 -21.70
C THR A 226 -7.11 4.03 -22.95
N ASP A 227 -6.45 4.01 -24.08
CA ASP A 227 -7.08 4.23 -25.36
C ASP A 227 -8.19 3.18 -25.58
N TYR A 228 -9.38 3.66 -25.95
CA TYR A 228 -10.59 2.84 -26.15
C TYR A 228 -11.09 2.08 -24.91
N GLY A 229 -10.57 2.35 -23.71
CA GLY A 229 -10.92 1.64 -22.47
C GLY A 229 -10.37 0.21 -22.39
N ILE A 230 -9.32 -0.10 -23.15
CA ILE A 230 -8.73 -1.45 -23.16
C ILE A 230 -7.92 -1.67 -21.89
N GLU A 231 -8.25 -2.71 -21.12
CA GLU A 231 -7.50 -3.07 -19.91
C GLU A 231 -6.04 -3.41 -20.25
N GLY A 232 -5.10 -2.75 -19.57
CA GLY A 232 -3.67 -2.92 -19.86
C GLY A 232 -3.19 -2.26 -21.16
N GLY A 233 -4.05 -1.51 -21.85
CA GLY A 233 -3.74 -0.81 -23.11
C GLY A 233 -2.79 0.35 -22.95
N GLU A 234 -2.53 1.07 -24.06
CA GLU A 234 -1.73 2.29 -24.04
C GLU A 234 -2.54 3.46 -23.49
N THR A 235 -1.88 4.35 -22.76
CA THR A 235 -2.41 5.64 -22.32
C THR A 235 -1.68 6.74 -23.09
N SER A 236 -2.32 7.29 -24.13
CA SER A 236 -1.73 8.25 -25.07
C SER A 236 -1.82 9.73 -24.62
N LEU A 237 -2.15 9.98 -23.35
CA LEU A 237 -2.26 11.33 -22.81
C LEU A 237 -0.91 12.06 -22.78
N SER A 238 -0.95 13.38 -23.00
CA SER A 238 0.22 14.24 -22.80
C SER A 238 0.66 14.31 -21.34
N ASP A 239 1.94 14.60 -21.09
CA ASP A 239 2.45 14.79 -19.71
C ASP A 239 1.68 15.89 -18.97
N GLN A 240 1.19 16.92 -19.68
CA GLN A 240 0.37 17.98 -19.10
C GLN A 240 -0.98 17.44 -18.59
N GLU A 241 -1.66 16.61 -19.40
CA GLU A 241 -2.93 15.99 -19.02
C GLU A 241 -2.76 14.99 -17.87
N ILE A 242 -1.73 14.15 -17.92
CA ILE A 242 -1.39 13.24 -16.83
C ILE A 242 -1.16 14.02 -15.53
N ASN A 243 -0.36 15.09 -15.58
CA ASN A 243 -0.10 15.94 -14.41
C ASN A 243 -1.34 16.65 -13.87
N LYS A 244 -2.24 17.10 -14.75
CA LYS A 244 -3.46 17.85 -14.39
C LYS A 244 -4.60 16.93 -13.96
N ARG A 245 -4.75 15.78 -14.58
CA ARG A 245 -5.94 14.94 -14.42
C ARG A 245 -5.68 13.66 -13.62
N LEU A 246 -4.56 12.93 -13.87
CA LEU A 246 -4.35 11.61 -13.28
C LEU A 246 -3.53 11.65 -11.98
N LEU A 247 -2.54 12.51 -11.87
CA LEU A 247 -1.65 12.55 -10.69
C LEU A 247 -2.22 13.24 -9.43
N PRO A 248 -3.20 14.18 -9.49
CA PRO A 248 -3.66 14.85 -8.27
C PRO A 248 -4.21 13.93 -7.19
N PRO A 249 -5.01 12.86 -7.45
CA PRO A 249 -5.44 11.93 -6.41
C PRO A 249 -4.27 11.24 -5.72
N TYR A 250 -3.22 10.85 -6.46
CA TYR A 250 -2.01 10.24 -5.88
C TYR A 250 -1.21 11.23 -5.03
N ARG A 251 -1.13 12.50 -5.42
CA ARG A 251 -0.53 13.54 -4.58
C ARG A 251 -1.28 13.72 -3.27
N VAL A 252 -2.60 13.58 -3.30
CA VAL A 252 -3.45 13.59 -2.08
C VAL A 252 -3.15 12.35 -1.24
N ALA A 253 -3.18 11.15 -1.82
CA ALA A 253 -2.88 9.92 -1.11
C ALA A 253 -1.51 9.95 -0.42
N VAL A 254 -0.47 10.46 -1.11
CA VAL A 254 0.87 10.62 -0.54
C VAL A 254 0.89 11.62 0.63
N ARG A 255 0.17 12.75 0.52
CA ARG A 255 0.05 13.72 1.63
C ARG A 255 -0.66 13.12 2.84
N GLU A 256 -1.66 12.27 2.63
CA GLU A 256 -2.36 11.53 3.69
C GLU A 256 -1.55 10.29 4.15
N LYS A 257 -0.28 10.15 3.72
CA LYS A 257 0.63 9.09 4.16
C LYS A 257 0.15 7.67 3.83
N VAL A 258 -0.46 7.49 2.65
CA VAL A 258 -0.83 6.15 2.19
C VAL A 258 0.36 5.20 2.25
N GLY A 259 0.16 4.00 2.81
CA GLY A 259 1.24 3.05 3.08
C GLY A 259 1.76 2.34 1.84
N ALA A 260 0.91 2.17 0.82
CA ALA A 260 1.30 1.53 -0.43
C ALA A 260 0.70 2.23 -1.67
N VAL A 261 1.38 2.07 -2.80
CA VAL A 261 0.88 2.41 -4.14
C VAL A 261 1.10 1.20 -5.04
N MET A 262 0.06 0.76 -5.74
CA MET A 262 0.13 -0.35 -6.68
C MET A 262 0.28 0.18 -8.10
N ALA A 263 1.28 -0.33 -8.85
CA ALA A 263 1.49 0.03 -10.25
C ALA A 263 0.41 -0.57 -11.14
N SER A 264 0.04 0.11 -12.22
CA SER A 264 -1.00 -0.33 -13.15
C SER A 264 -0.47 -1.18 -14.31
N PHE A 265 -1.37 -1.89 -14.97
CA PHE A 265 -1.03 -2.77 -16.09
C PHE A 265 -0.84 -2.05 -17.42
N ASN A 266 -1.32 -0.81 -17.56
CA ASN A 266 -1.24 -0.08 -18.82
C ASN A 266 0.19 0.20 -19.26
N THR A 267 0.34 0.50 -20.52
CA THR A 267 1.55 1.11 -21.07
C THR A 267 1.39 2.63 -21.20
N MET A 268 2.50 3.33 -21.22
CA MET A 268 2.54 4.76 -21.44
C MET A 268 3.81 5.12 -22.20
N LYS A 269 3.65 5.75 -23.36
CA LYS A 269 4.76 6.03 -24.29
C LYS A 269 5.52 4.75 -24.66
N GLY A 270 4.79 3.66 -24.91
CA GLY A 270 5.34 2.35 -25.27
C GLY A 270 6.07 1.61 -24.14
N LYS A 271 6.00 2.08 -22.89
CA LYS A 271 6.60 1.39 -21.74
C LYS A 271 5.52 0.92 -20.78
N ALA A 272 5.60 -0.34 -20.39
CA ALA A 272 4.78 -0.85 -19.30
C ALA A 272 4.97 0.00 -18.04
N MET A 273 3.88 0.39 -17.38
CA MET A 273 3.94 1.26 -16.20
C MET A 273 4.81 0.65 -15.10
N HIS A 274 4.78 -0.66 -14.88
CA HIS A 274 5.65 -1.35 -13.94
C HIS A 274 7.15 -1.16 -14.21
N ALA A 275 7.55 -0.95 -15.48
CA ALA A 275 8.93 -0.71 -15.88
C ALA A 275 9.23 0.78 -16.16
N ASN A 276 8.30 1.68 -15.83
CA ASN A 276 8.43 3.10 -16.12
C ASN A 276 9.06 3.88 -14.96
N LYS A 277 10.40 3.92 -14.95
CA LYS A 277 11.18 4.60 -13.91
C LYS A 277 10.80 6.08 -13.75
N ALA A 278 10.50 6.78 -14.85
CA ALA A 278 10.12 8.21 -14.81
C ALA A 278 8.87 8.46 -13.96
N TYR A 279 7.91 7.54 -14.00
CA TYR A 279 6.70 7.67 -13.17
C TYR A 279 6.90 7.07 -11.77
N ILE A 280 7.46 5.86 -11.65
CA ILE A 280 7.57 5.18 -10.34
C ILE A 280 8.66 5.83 -9.47
N THR A 281 9.88 5.94 -9.97
CA THR A 281 10.98 6.48 -9.16
C THR A 281 10.97 8.00 -9.17
N ASP A 282 11.03 8.62 -10.37
CA ASP A 282 11.33 10.04 -10.45
C ASP A 282 10.08 10.89 -10.06
N SER A 283 8.87 10.47 -10.46
CA SER A 283 7.65 11.19 -10.11
C SER A 283 7.10 10.80 -8.73
N LEU A 284 6.78 9.52 -8.51
CA LEU A 284 6.14 9.09 -7.27
C LEU A 284 7.11 9.13 -6.08
N LYS A 285 8.24 8.41 -6.14
CA LYS A 285 9.15 8.33 -4.99
C LYS A 285 9.85 9.66 -4.71
N HIS A 286 10.41 10.31 -5.75
CA HIS A 286 11.23 11.51 -5.55
C HIS A 286 10.41 12.79 -5.52
N LYS A 287 9.68 13.14 -6.60
CA LYS A 287 8.96 14.43 -6.67
C LYS A 287 7.80 14.51 -5.68
N MET A 288 7.03 13.44 -5.52
CA MET A 288 5.94 13.40 -4.54
C MET A 288 6.40 13.04 -3.13
N LYS A 289 7.68 12.59 -2.97
CA LYS A 289 8.27 12.18 -1.68
C LYS A 289 7.52 11.01 -1.04
N PHE A 290 7.08 10.05 -1.86
CA PHE A 290 6.42 8.84 -1.37
C PHE A 290 7.42 7.92 -0.67
N ASP A 291 7.18 7.59 0.59
CA ASP A 291 8.04 6.76 1.44
C ASP A 291 7.48 5.37 1.75
N GLY A 292 6.29 5.06 1.22
CA GLY A 292 5.63 3.76 1.33
C GLY A 292 6.14 2.72 0.33
N ILE A 293 5.44 1.59 0.27
CA ILE A 293 5.73 0.46 -0.62
C ILE A 293 5.15 0.71 -2.01
N VAL A 294 5.96 0.61 -3.05
CA VAL A 294 5.44 0.43 -4.42
C VAL A 294 5.31 -1.07 -4.67
N VAL A 295 4.07 -1.55 -4.70
CA VAL A 295 3.77 -2.96 -4.97
C VAL A 295 3.43 -3.16 -6.44
N SER A 296 3.86 -4.28 -7.01
CA SER A 296 3.43 -4.68 -8.34
C SER A 296 1.98 -5.12 -8.35
N ASP A 297 1.37 -5.17 -9.51
CA ASP A 297 0.15 -5.93 -9.74
C ASP A 297 0.49 -7.39 -10.11
N TRP A 298 -0.51 -8.20 -10.43
CA TRP A 298 -0.51 -9.65 -10.58
C TRP A 298 0.52 -10.14 -11.61
N LYS A 299 1.48 -10.97 -11.18
CA LYS A 299 2.52 -11.58 -12.04
C LYS A 299 3.35 -10.57 -12.85
N ALA A 300 3.49 -9.35 -12.35
CA ALA A 300 4.15 -8.29 -13.14
C ALA A 300 5.62 -8.59 -13.44
N TYR A 301 6.31 -9.37 -12.58
CA TYR A 301 7.72 -9.71 -12.80
C TYR A 301 7.92 -10.51 -14.09
N SER A 302 7.10 -11.54 -14.32
CA SER A 302 7.14 -12.33 -15.54
C SER A 302 6.56 -11.60 -16.75
N LYS A 303 5.53 -10.75 -16.54
CA LYS A 303 4.83 -10.04 -17.63
C LYS A 303 5.61 -8.85 -18.20
N PHE A 304 6.27 -8.03 -17.36
CA PHE A 304 6.73 -6.68 -17.74
C PHE A 304 8.25 -6.49 -17.67
N GLY A 305 9.03 -7.55 -17.88
CA GLY A 305 10.46 -7.44 -18.11
C GLY A 305 11.34 -7.67 -16.89
N LYS A 306 10.88 -8.52 -15.93
CA LYS A 306 11.73 -9.06 -14.85
C LYS A 306 12.42 -7.94 -14.04
N ASN A 307 13.74 -7.88 -14.12
CA ASN A 307 14.55 -6.93 -13.37
C ASN A 307 14.30 -5.46 -13.75
N ASN A 308 13.70 -5.18 -14.92
CA ASN A 308 13.37 -3.82 -15.34
C ASN A 308 12.34 -3.19 -14.39
N ILE A 309 11.38 -3.96 -13.86
CA ILE A 309 10.39 -3.45 -12.90
C ILE A 309 11.05 -3.12 -11.55
N ILE A 310 12.04 -3.90 -11.13
CA ILE A 310 12.81 -3.64 -9.89
C ILE A 310 13.62 -2.36 -10.05
N ASN A 311 14.33 -2.21 -11.17
CA ASN A 311 15.11 -1.01 -11.48
C ASN A 311 14.24 0.23 -11.69
N ALA A 312 12.98 0.05 -12.12
CA ALA A 312 12.01 1.13 -12.21
C ALA A 312 11.48 1.60 -10.84
N GLY A 313 11.64 0.78 -9.79
CA GLY A 313 11.29 1.18 -8.44
C GLY A 313 10.21 0.35 -7.75
N ILE A 314 9.80 -0.80 -8.30
CA ILE A 314 8.91 -1.74 -7.60
C ILE A 314 9.65 -2.31 -6.39
N ASP A 315 9.01 -2.26 -5.22
CA ASP A 315 9.57 -2.68 -3.94
C ASP A 315 9.10 -4.07 -3.52
N MET A 316 7.84 -4.41 -3.80
CA MET A 316 7.27 -5.71 -3.50
C MET A 316 6.60 -6.28 -4.75
N VAL A 317 6.84 -7.56 -5.01
CA VAL A 317 6.34 -8.26 -6.21
C VAL A 317 5.28 -9.28 -5.82
N MET A 318 4.11 -9.20 -6.46
CA MET A 318 3.10 -10.26 -6.44
C MET A 318 3.60 -11.45 -7.25
N ALA A 319 4.43 -12.29 -6.60
CA ALA A 319 5.05 -13.48 -7.18
C ALA A 319 4.12 -14.70 -7.00
N VAL A 320 3.00 -14.66 -7.67
CA VAL A 320 1.88 -15.60 -7.54
C VAL A 320 1.82 -16.58 -8.73
N ASP A 321 0.97 -17.62 -8.65
CA ASP A 321 0.79 -18.62 -9.70
C ASP A 321 2.10 -19.30 -10.16
N GLY A 322 2.95 -19.67 -9.21
CA GLY A 322 4.22 -20.34 -9.47
C GLY A 322 5.41 -19.43 -9.77
N ASP A 323 5.23 -18.09 -9.79
CA ASP A 323 6.30 -17.13 -10.11
C ASP A 323 7.35 -16.95 -8.99
N LEU A 324 7.13 -17.47 -7.77
CA LEU A 324 8.00 -17.18 -6.63
C LEU A 324 9.46 -17.59 -6.86
N ALA A 325 9.69 -18.84 -7.27
CA ALA A 325 11.06 -19.33 -7.52
C ALA A 325 11.73 -18.58 -8.68
N PHE A 326 10.96 -18.26 -9.72
CA PHE A 326 11.42 -17.48 -10.87
C PHE A 326 11.84 -16.06 -10.45
N PHE A 327 11.01 -15.42 -9.61
CA PHE A 327 11.32 -14.10 -9.08
C PHE A 327 12.57 -14.13 -8.18
N GLN A 328 12.57 -14.98 -7.13
CA GLN A 328 13.66 -14.99 -6.14
C GLN A 328 15.01 -15.35 -6.77
N ASN A 329 15.06 -16.41 -7.58
CA ASN A 329 16.28 -16.83 -8.25
C ASN A 329 16.74 -15.83 -9.32
N GLY A 330 15.79 -15.27 -10.08
CA GLY A 330 16.06 -14.27 -11.10
C GLY A 330 16.62 -12.98 -10.51
N LEU A 331 16.05 -12.50 -9.40
CA LEU A 331 16.52 -11.29 -8.73
C LEU A 331 17.86 -11.51 -8.04
N LYS A 332 18.07 -12.66 -7.38
CA LYS A 332 19.36 -13.01 -6.79
C LYS A 332 20.47 -12.97 -7.84
N LYS A 333 20.29 -13.67 -8.95
CA LYS A 333 21.23 -13.66 -10.07
C LYS A 333 21.48 -12.25 -10.60
N ALA A 334 20.43 -11.41 -10.71
CA ALA A 334 20.56 -10.04 -11.20
C ALA A 334 21.41 -9.16 -10.26
N VAL A 335 21.33 -9.38 -8.94
CA VAL A 335 22.17 -8.68 -7.97
C VAL A 335 23.61 -9.18 -8.05
N GLU A 336 23.83 -10.49 -8.09
CA GLU A 336 25.16 -11.11 -8.22
C GLU A 336 25.90 -10.68 -9.50
N THR A 337 25.15 -10.40 -10.59
CA THR A 337 25.70 -9.92 -11.87
C THR A 337 25.65 -8.40 -12.04
N ASN A 338 25.33 -7.65 -10.98
CA ASN A 338 25.23 -6.18 -10.97
C ASN A 338 24.19 -5.58 -11.96
N VAL A 339 23.21 -6.36 -12.42
CA VAL A 339 22.06 -5.87 -13.21
C VAL A 339 21.09 -5.09 -12.34
N VAL A 340 20.95 -5.49 -11.07
CA VAL A 340 20.23 -4.76 -10.02
C VAL A 340 21.20 -4.45 -8.89
N SER A 341 21.28 -3.20 -8.46
CA SER A 341 22.17 -2.82 -7.38
C SER A 341 21.67 -3.27 -6.00
N THR A 342 22.59 -3.58 -5.09
CA THR A 342 22.24 -3.86 -3.69
C THR A 342 21.54 -2.67 -3.03
N THR A 343 21.92 -1.45 -3.36
CA THR A 343 21.24 -0.23 -2.87
C THR A 343 19.78 -0.15 -3.30
N ARG A 344 19.42 -0.67 -4.49
CA ARG A 344 18.02 -0.73 -4.93
C ARG A 344 17.24 -1.76 -4.08
N ILE A 345 17.86 -2.90 -3.77
CA ILE A 345 17.25 -3.91 -2.89
C ILE A 345 17.06 -3.33 -1.48
N ASP A 346 18.06 -2.64 -0.97
CA ASP A 346 18.02 -2.01 0.35
C ASP A 346 16.93 -0.94 0.43
N ASP A 347 16.73 -0.09 -0.60
CA ASP A 347 15.61 0.87 -0.64
C ASP A 347 14.26 0.16 -0.61
N ALA A 348 14.09 -0.95 -1.36
CA ALA A 348 12.85 -1.73 -1.33
C ALA A 348 12.55 -2.27 0.07
N VAL A 349 13.53 -2.94 0.67
CA VAL A 349 13.38 -3.57 1.99
C VAL A 349 13.16 -2.52 3.09
N LYS A 350 13.86 -1.38 3.03
CA LYS A 350 13.63 -0.26 3.96
C LYS A 350 12.17 0.20 3.93
N ARG A 351 11.58 0.33 2.76
CA ARG A 351 10.17 0.73 2.59
C ARG A 351 9.22 -0.31 3.18
N ILE A 352 9.48 -1.59 2.95
CA ILE A 352 8.69 -2.70 3.49
C ILE A 352 8.80 -2.73 5.02
N LEU A 353 10.00 -2.70 5.58
CA LEU A 353 10.22 -2.68 7.02
C LEU A 353 9.57 -1.45 7.68
N ARG A 354 9.65 -0.28 7.04
CA ARG A 354 9.01 0.96 7.54
C ARG A 354 7.52 0.77 7.77
N GLN A 355 6.80 0.17 6.81
CA GLN A 355 5.38 -0.08 6.97
C GLN A 355 5.11 -1.13 8.08
N LYS A 356 5.91 -2.18 8.17
CA LYS A 356 5.79 -3.17 9.26
C LYS A 356 6.00 -2.53 10.64
N PHE A 357 6.95 -1.60 10.78
CA PHE A 357 7.15 -0.84 12.03
C PHE A 357 6.01 0.14 12.29
N ARG A 358 5.53 0.88 11.29
CA ARG A 358 4.40 1.82 11.42
C ARG A 358 3.11 1.12 11.82
N LEU A 359 2.85 -0.07 11.31
CA LEU A 359 1.74 -0.94 11.70
C LEU A 359 1.92 -1.56 13.10
N GLY A 360 3.08 -1.40 13.72
CA GLY A 360 3.34 -1.97 15.04
C GLY A 360 3.58 -3.47 15.07
N LEU A 361 3.74 -4.14 13.93
CA LEU A 361 3.82 -5.61 13.82
C LEU A 361 5.02 -6.22 14.55
N PHE A 362 6.12 -5.49 14.72
CA PHE A 362 7.26 -5.96 15.52
C PHE A 362 6.96 -5.99 17.03
N LYS A 363 5.95 -5.24 17.49
CA LYS A 363 5.50 -5.23 18.88
C LYS A 363 4.31 -6.15 19.11
N ASN A 364 3.35 -6.10 18.20
CA ASN A 364 2.10 -6.86 18.25
C ASN A 364 1.89 -7.53 16.88
N PRO A 365 2.53 -8.68 16.63
CA PRO A 365 2.46 -9.36 15.33
C PRO A 365 1.15 -10.11 15.08
N PHE A 366 0.28 -10.28 16.12
CA PHE A 366 -0.99 -11.01 16.10
C PHE A 366 -2.19 -10.12 16.30
#